data_6f2dbaa9da4520fe0d5a0e43768ad7d1
#
_entry.id   6f2dbaa9da4520fe0d5a0e43768ad7d1
#
_cell.length_a   1.000
_cell.length_b   1.000
_cell.length_c   1.000
_cell.angle_alpha   90.00
_cell.angle_beta   90.00
_cell.angle_gamma   90.00
#
_symmetry.space_group_name_H-M   'P 1'
#
loop_
_entity.id
_entity.type
_entity.pdbx_description
1 polymer ?
#
loop_
_entity_poly.entity_id
_entity_poly.type
_entity_poly.pdbx_seq_one_letter_code
_entity_poly.pdbx_strand_id
1 'polypeptide(L)'
;MKKTLFAAIIAIATTTVSIAQDNTQALIPYPNKIEQCSKGKTFEVNSATTINSALPGDAFVIKELQCITQKRLGLTPSISSKSSKNIISLQVDSNLAGREHYTLDVNKNGIFIKGATEGAIFLALQTLDQLLIGDICNTAENRIAHVRIDDSPRFGFRAIMLDPARHFIPVKDVKLFIDQMARFKFNTLQLHLTDDQGWRIEIKSHPELTDIGAHRVQGGSNQGPDNGYYTQEELKDIIQYAAERNIEIIPELDIPGHSVAILAAHPELGCAFRHNEKKDLGSTTNMMLCAANNDVYGIYADIIKEVAALFPSPYIHLGGDEAAVKENWAKCPDCLDLMQQLGYEKPSQLMIPFFNNILEIVRENNKQAILWCELDNIWPPANDYLFPYPNDVTLVTWRNALTPKCIELTRKYGHPLIMAPGEHAYLDYPQYRGDLPEFNNWGMPITTLEQSYRLDPGYALPAEEQAHIQGVMGTLWAEAIRDINRVTYMAFPRSMAIAEAGWSNMEQRSWDSFKQRIYPNITEMMKDGISVRVPFEIVERK
;
A
#
# COMPACT_ATOMS: atom_id res chain seq x y z
N MET A 1 -28.29 -60.24 56.13
CA MET A 1 -28.79 -59.01 55.45
C MET A 1 -27.73 -58.55 54.47
N LYS A 2 -27.90 -58.91 53.20
CA LYS A 2 -26.98 -58.50 52.10
C LYS A 2 -27.63 -57.29 51.46
N LYS A 3 -26.91 -56.12 51.43
CA LYS A 3 -27.28 -54.93 50.66
C LYS A 3 -26.66 -55.00 49.28
N THR A 4 -27.50 -55.15 48.30
CA THR A 4 -27.08 -55.10 46.86
C THR A 4 -27.11 -53.62 46.42
N LEU A 5 -25.96 -53.14 46.02
CA LEU A 5 -25.81 -51.82 45.47
C LEU A 5 -25.99 -51.90 43.95
N PHE A 6 -27.01 -51.23 43.40
CA PHE A 6 -27.25 -51.07 41.98
C PHE A 6 -26.44 -49.84 41.51
N ALA A 7 -25.42 -50.04 40.68
CA ALA A 7 -24.73 -48.98 39.99
C ALA A 7 -25.41 -48.74 38.64
N ALA A 8 -26.09 -47.61 38.49
CA ALA A 8 -26.62 -47.15 37.21
C ALA A 8 -25.50 -46.45 36.43
N ILE A 9 -25.05 -47.07 35.34
CA ILE A 9 -24.15 -46.46 34.38
C ILE A 9 -25.00 -45.55 33.48
N ILE A 10 -24.89 -44.23 33.66
CA ILE A 10 -25.44 -43.26 32.74
C ILE A 10 -24.41 -43.13 31.58
N ALA A 11 -24.73 -43.69 30.43
CA ALA A 11 -24.00 -43.45 29.19
C ALA A 11 -24.38 -42.05 28.69
N ILE A 12 -23.50 -41.07 28.91
CA ILE A 12 -23.59 -39.76 28.26
C ILE A 12 -23.13 -39.96 26.79
N ALA A 13 -24.10 -40.06 25.90
CA ALA A 13 -23.83 -39.95 24.47
C ALA A 13 -23.43 -38.51 24.18
N THR A 14 -22.15 -38.25 24.10
CA THR A 14 -21.62 -37.01 23.53
C THR A 14 -21.90 -37.04 22.03
N THR A 15 -23.02 -36.45 21.63
CA THR A 15 -23.22 -36.07 20.24
C THR A 15 -22.22 -34.93 19.94
N THR A 16 -21.10 -35.26 19.33
CA THR A 16 -20.26 -34.27 18.67
C THR A 16 -21.06 -33.68 17.53
N VAL A 17 -21.66 -32.52 17.78
CA VAL A 17 -22.18 -31.68 16.70
C VAL A 17 -20.94 -31.23 15.94
N SER A 18 -20.66 -31.86 14.80
CA SER A 18 -19.71 -31.35 13.81
C SER A 18 -20.27 -30.03 13.29
N ILE A 19 -19.83 -28.92 13.87
CA ILE A 19 -20.08 -27.61 13.30
C ILE A 19 -19.34 -27.62 11.97
N ALA A 20 -20.06 -27.50 10.86
CA ALA A 20 -19.46 -27.37 9.55
C ALA A 20 -18.48 -26.19 9.58
N GLN A 21 -17.23 -26.48 9.27
CA GLN A 21 -16.15 -25.52 9.28
C GLN A 21 -16.46 -24.39 8.30
N ASP A 22 -16.61 -23.17 8.78
CA ASP A 22 -16.79 -21.99 7.95
C ASP A 22 -15.41 -21.38 7.65
N ASN A 23 -14.76 -21.87 6.60
CA ASN A 23 -13.43 -21.41 6.19
C ASN A 23 -13.40 -19.94 5.72
N THR A 24 -14.57 -19.31 5.58
CA THR A 24 -14.65 -17.91 5.14
C THR A 24 -14.28 -16.91 6.23
N GLN A 25 -14.10 -17.37 7.47
CA GLN A 25 -13.78 -16.54 8.63
C GLN A 25 -12.38 -15.89 8.59
N ALA A 26 -11.55 -16.21 7.61
CA ALA A 26 -10.24 -15.58 7.44
C ALA A 26 -10.13 -14.68 6.20
N LEU A 27 -11.19 -14.59 5.38
CA LEU A 27 -11.12 -13.85 4.11
C LEU A 27 -11.03 -12.33 4.32
N ILE A 28 -9.90 -11.74 3.98
CA ILE A 28 -9.65 -10.31 3.95
C ILE A 28 -8.83 -9.98 2.69
N PRO A 29 -9.30 -9.11 1.80
CA PRO A 29 -10.62 -8.47 1.75
C PRO A 29 -11.76 -9.48 1.57
N TYR A 30 -12.98 -9.12 2.04
CA TYR A 30 -14.13 -9.98 1.85
C TYR A 30 -14.58 -9.97 0.38
N PRO A 31 -14.83 -11.14 -0.24
CA PRO A 31 -15.21 -11.23 -1.65
C PRO A 31 -16.54 -10.54 -1.96
N ASN A 32 -16.65 -9.97 -3.15
CA ASN A 32 -17.86 -9.29 -3.59
C ASN A 32 -19.04 -10.24 -3.88
N LYS A 33 -18.75 -11.46 -4.32
CA LYS A 33 -19.75 -12.54 -4.42
C LYS A 33 -19.17 -13.84 -3.88
N ILE A 34 -19.86 -14.41 -2.93
CA ILE A 34 -19.51 -15.69 -2.31
C ILE A 34 -20.76 -16.50 -2.03
N GLU A 35 -20.77 -17.75 -2.46
CA GLU A 35 -21.86 -18.70 -2.26
C GLU A 35 -21.33 -19.97 -1.59
N GLN A 36 -21.88 -20.32 -0.43
CA GLN A 36 -21.62 -21.61 0.20
C GLN A 36 -22.49 -22.68 -0.48
N CYS A 37 -21.89 -23.52 -1.31
CA CYS A 37 -22.61 -24.40 -2.23
C CYS A 37 -23.27 -25.63 -1.58
N SER A 38 -22.90 -26.04 -0.35
CA SER A 38 -23.52 -27.22 0.30
C SER A 38 -23.06 -27.32 1.75
N LYS A 39 -23.98 -27.16 2.73
CA LYS A 39 -23.65 -27.35 4.15
C LYS A 39 -22.97 -28.70 4.39
N GLY A 40 -21.78 -28.68 4.99
CA GLY A 40 -21.04 -29.86 5.44
C GLY A 40 -20.32 -30.66 4.34
N LYS A 41 -20.35 -30.24 3.06
CA LYS A 41 -19.55 -30.86 2.00
C LYS A 41 -18.21 -30.18 1.86
N THR A 42 -17.15 -30.99 1.78
CA THR A 42 -15.76 -30.52 1.65
C THR A 42 -15.05 -31.22 0.51
N PHE A 43 -14.04 -30.59 -0.03
CA PHE A 43 -13.02 -31.21 -0.88
C PHE A 43 -11.75 -31.43 -0.05
N GLU A 44 -11.17 -32.62 -0.15
CA GLU A 44 -9.93 -32.98 0.54
C GLU A 44 -8.75 -32.92 -0.42
N VAL A 45 -7.77 -32.07 -0.13
CA VAL A 45 -6.50 -32.05 -0.83
C VAL A 45 -5.61 -33.12 -0.23
N ASN A 46 -5.13 -34.06 -1.06
CA ASN A 46 -4.32 -35.20 -0.61
C ASN A 46 -3.16 -35.49 -1.56
N SER A 47 -2.36 -36.51 -1.28
CA SER A 47 -1.17 -36.88 -2.06
C SER A 47 -1.45 -37.27 -3.51
N ALA A 48 -2.70 -37.58 -3.87
CA ALA A 48 -3.11 -37.87 -5.24
C ALA A 48 -3.67 -36.62 -5.97
N THR A 49 -3.76 -35.48 -5.28
CA THR A 49 -4.19 -34.22 -5.90
C THR A 49 -3.13 -33.74 -6.87
N THR A 50 -3.55 -33.32 -8.09
CA THR A 50 -2.63 -32.81 -9.12
C THR A 50 -3.02 -31.42 -9.58
N ILE A 51 -2.04 -30.66 -10.07
CA ILE A 51 -2.26 -29.35 -10.70
C ILE A 51 -2.56 -29.56 -12.18
N ASN A 52 -3.69 -29.03 -12.65
CA ASN A 52 -4.05 -28.99 -14.06
C ASN A 52 -3.98 -27.53 -14.55
N SER A 53 -3.02 -27.24 -15.41
CA SER A 53 -2.83 -25.91 -15.97
C SER A 53 -2.24 -25.98 -17.37
N ALA A 54 -2.60 -25.03 -18.24
CA ALA A 54 -1.96 -24.80 -19.52
C ALA A 54 -0.75 -23.84 -19.43
N LEU A 55 -0.53 -23.24 -18.27
CA LEU A 55 0.63 -22.37 -18.02
C LEU A 55 1.93 -23.19 -17.97
N PRO A 56 3.07 -22.59 -18.30
CA PRO A 56 4.38 -23.21 -18.11
C PRO A 56 4.55 -23.73 -16.67
N GLY A 57 5.19 -24.88 -16.50
CA GLY A 57 5.36 -25.50 -15.18
C GLY A 57 6.21 -24.68 -14.20
N ASP A 58 7.01 -23.76 -14.70
CA ASP A 58 7.82 -22.80 -13.95
C ASP A 58 7.14 -21.43 -13.76
N ALA A 59 5.90 -21.25 -14.23
CA ALA A 59 5.14 -20.02 -14.01
C ALA A 59 5.01 -19.72 -12.51
N PHE A 60 5.13 -18.45 -12.15
CA PHE A 60 5.14 -18.01 -10.75
C PHE A 60 3.89 -18.48 -9.99
N VAL A 61 2.69 -18.38 -10.58
CA VAL A 61 1.45 -18.82 -9.93
C VAL A 61 1.38 -20.32 -9.65
N ILE A 62 2.08 -21.16 -10.41
CA ILE A 62 2.18 -22.59 -10.12
C ILE A 62 3.09 -22.84 -8.91
N LYS A 63 4.24 -22.16 -8.85
CA LYS A 63 5.15 -22.21 -7.71
C LYS A 63 4.47 -21.67 -6.45
N GLU A 64 3.74 -20.57 -6.57
CA GLU A 64 2.98 -19.99 -5.46
C GLU A 64 1.92 -20.97 -4.93
N LEU A 65 1.14 -21.62 -5.80
CA LEU A 65 0.21 -22.66 -5.38
C LEU A 65 0.92 -23.80 -4.63
N GLN A 66 2.06 -24.26 -5.14
CA GLN A 66 2.85 -25.30 -4.49
C GLN A 66 3.40 -24.85 -3.12
N CYS A 67 3.84 -23.59 -3.01
CA CYS A 67 4.26 -23.00 -1.73
C CYS A 67 3.10 -22.95 -0.72
N ILE A 68 1.92 -22.47 -1.14
CA ILE A 68 0.71 -22.42 -0.30
C ILE A 68 0.34 -23.83 0.19
N THR A 69 0.23 -24.81 -0.71
CA THR A 69 -0.15 -26.18 -0.34
C THR A 69 0.90 -26.86 0.53
N GLN A 70 2.18 -26.62 0.27
CA GLN A 70 3.26 -27.13 1.13
C GLN A 70 3.20 -26.51 2.53
N LYS A 71 3.01 -25.20 2.63
CA LYS A 71 2.93 -24.46 3.90
C LYS A 71 1.71 -24.89 4.73
N ARG A 72 0.55 -25.01 4.08
CA ARG A 72 -0.74 -25.24 4.78
C ARG A 72 -1.03 -26.71 5.02
N LEU A 73 -0.64 -27.59 4.10
CA LEU A 73 -1.07 -28.99 4.06
C LEU A 73 0.09 -29.99 4.10
N GLY A 74 1.34 -29.53 4.00
CA GLY A 74 2.50 -30.39 3.88
C GLY A 74 2.57 -31.15 2.54
N LEU A 75 1.87 -30.66 1.51
CA LEU A 75 1.73 -31.33 0.21
C LEU A 75 2.25 -30.43 -0.93
N THR A 76 2.94 -31.04 -1.90
CA THR A 76 3.36 -30.36 -3.13
C THR A 76 2.76 -31.10 -4.32
N PRO A 77 1.55 -30.70 -4.78
CA PRO A 77 0.89 -31.36 -5.91
C PRO A 77 1.71 -31.30 -7.19
N SER A 78 1.81 -32.42 -7.90
CA SER A 78 2.50 -32.50 -9.18
C SER A 78 1.63 -31.98 -10.32
N ILE A 79 2.25 -31.48 -11.40
CA ILE A 79 1.53 -31.00 -12.60
C ILE A 79 1.13 -32.22 -13.43
N SER A 80 -0.17 -32.29 -13.80
CA SER A 80 -0.71 -33.36 -14.66
C SER A 80 -1.98 -32.93 -15.37
N SER A 81 -2.03 -33.10 -16.68
CA SER A 81 -3.22 -32.84 -17.49
C SER A 81 -4.16 -34.07 -17.66
N LYS A 82 -3.83 -35.21 -17.04
CA LYS A 82 -4.51 -36.49 -17.29
C LYS A 82 -5.76 -36.70 -16.44
N SER A 83 -5.95 -35.97 -15.35
CA SER A 83 -7.08 -36.14 -14.42
C SER A 83 -8.11 -35.04 -14.60
N SER A 84 -9.38 -35.38 -14.43
CA SER A 84 -10.52 -34.44 -14.37
C SER A 84 -11.13 -34.37 -12.96
N LYS A 85 -10.59 -35.14 -12.01
CA LYS A 85 -11.04 -35.18 -10.62
C LYS A 85 -9.83 -35.17 -9.70
N ASN A 86 -10.03 -34.71 -8.49
CA ASN A 86 -8.99 -34.53 -7.49
C ASN A 86 -7.86 -33.63 -8.02
N ILE A 87 -8.25 -32.46 -8.54
CA ILE A 87 -7.33 -31.51 -9.18
C ILE A 87 -7.46 -30.13 -8.58
N ILE A 88 -6.37 -29.36 -8.72
CA ILE A 88 -6.39 -27.90 -8.60
C ILE A 88 -6.15 -27.36 -10.03
N SER A 89 -7.16 -26.72 -10.61
CA SER A 89 -7.08 -26.21 -11.98
C SER A 89 -6.79 -24.71 -11.97
N LEU A 90 -5.77 -24.28 -12.71
CA LEU A 90 -5.44 -22.87 -12.93
C LEU A 90 -5.61 -22.56 -14.43
N GLN A 91 -6.45 -21.59 -14.75
CA GLN A 91 -6.77 -21.19 -16.12
C GLN A 91 -6.82 -19.67 -16.26
N VAL A 92 -6.14 -19.13 -17.27
CA VAL A 92 -6.39 -17.76 -17.73
C VAL A 92 -7.65 -17.77 -18.61
N ASP A 93 -8.61 -16.89 -18.31
CA ASP A 93 -9.87 -16.73 -19.04
C ASP A 93 -10.05 -15.25 -19.39
N SER A 94 -9.66 -14.88 -20.61
CA SER A 94 -9.73 -13.51 -21.11
C SER A 94 -11.16 -12.97 -21.30
N ASN A 95 -12.20 -13.79 -21.12
CA ASN A 95 -13.59 -13.35 -21.14
C ASN A 95 -14.05 -12.75 -19.81
N LEU A 96 -13.27 -12.91 -18.73
CA LEU A 96 -13.55 -12.25 -17.46
C LEU A 96 -13.32 -10.74 -17.59
N ALA A 97 -14.28 -9.94 -17.09
CA ALA A 97 -14.21 -8.49 -17.20
C ALA A 97 -13.25 -7.89 -16.17
N GLY A 98 -12.26 -7.08 -16.63
CA GLY A 98 -11.27 -6.44 -15.77
C GLY A 98 -10.04 -7.32 -15.47
N ARG A 99 -8.88 -6.68 -15.34
CA ARG A 99 -7.59 -7.37 -15.26
C ARG A 99 -7.40 -8.23 -14.00
N GLU A 100 -8.12 -7.92 -12.92
CA GLU A 100 -7.98 -8.57 -11.61
C GLU A 100 -9.20 -9.45 -11.24
N HIS A 101 -10.12 -9.66 -12.20
CA HIS A 101 -11.29 -10.50 -11.99
C HIS A 101 -10.88 -11.97 -11.95
N TYR A 102 -11.38 -12.71 -10.96
CA TYR A 102 -11.19 -14.16 -10.86
C TYR A 102 -12.46 -14.88 -10.38
N THR A 103 -12.52 -16.18 -10.66
CA THR A 103 -13.46 -17.11 -10.04
C THR A 103 -12.70 -18.23 -9.35
N LEU A 104 -13.21 -18.66 -8.18
CA LEU A 104 -12.71 -19.80 -7.43
C LEU A 104 -13.90 -20.69 -7.06
N ASP A 105 -13.90 -21.93 -7.52
CA ASP A 105 -14.95 -22.92 -7.26
C ASP A 105 -14.34 -24.16 -6.58
N VAL A 106 -14.69 -24.41 -5.33
CA VAL A 106 -14.34 -25.62 -4.59
C VAL A 106 -15.55 -26.56 -4.60
N ASN A 107 -15.39 -27.73 -5.23
CA ASN A 107 -16.47 -28.71 -5.34
C ASN A 107 -15.93 -30.14 -5.21
N LYS A 108 -16.78 -31.15 -5.31
CA LYS A 108 -16.42 -32.57 -5.13
C LYS A 108 -15.30 -33.09 -6.07
N ASN A 109 -15.02 -32.40 -7.17
CA ASN A 109 -14.02 -32.82 -8.16
C ASN A 109 -12.67 -32.14 -7.94
N GLY A 110 -12.62 -31.01 -7.22
CA GLY A 110 -11.40 -30.24 -7.02
C GLY A 110 -11.61 -28.77 -6.74
N ILE A 111 -10.55 -28.00 -6.93
CA ILE A 111 -10.49 -26.55 -6.84
C ILE A 111 -10.27 -26.01 -8.26
N PHE A 112 -11.13 -25.13 -8.72
CA PHE A 112 -11.09 -24.56 -10.06
C PHE A 112 -10.92 -23.04 -9.97
N ILE A 113 -9.78 -22.55 -10.42
CA ILE A 113 -9.44 -21.13 -10.42
C ILE A 113 -9.33 -20.65 -11.86
N LYS A 114 -10.07 -19.59 -12.18
CA LYS A 114 -9.93 -18.85 -13.43
C LYS A 114 -9.63 -17.40 -13.10
N GLY A 115 -8.69 -16.81 -13.78
CA GLY A 115 -8.36 -15.39 -13.68
C GLY A 115 -8.31 -14.72 -15.03
N ALA A 116 -8.69 -13.46 -15.13
CA ALA A 116 -8.57 -12.69 -16.38
C ALA A 116 -7.10 -12.58 -16.85
N THR A 117 -6.17 -12.64 -15.91
CA THR A 117 -4.72 -12.61 -16.11
C THR A 117 -4.04 -13.57 -15.12
N GLU A 118 -2.74 -13.81 -15.28
CA GLU A 118 -1.95 -14.53 -14.25
C GLU A 118 -1.96 -13.80 -12.91
N GLY A 119 -1.93 -12.44 -12.91
CA GLY A 119 -2.09 -11.65 -11.68
C GLY A 119 -3.44 -11.90 -11.00
N ALA A 120 -4.53 -12.06 -11.76
CA ALA A 120 -5.83 -12.43 -11.19
C ALA A 120 -5.84 -13.85 -10.60
N ILE A 121 -5.12 -14.80 -11.21
CA ILE A 121 -4.91 -16.13 -10.63
C ILE A 121 -4.14 -16.01 -9.31
N PHE A 122 -3.09 -15.19 -9.27
CA PHE A 122 -2.33 -14.93 -8.03
C PHE A 122 -3.25 -14.40 -6.91
N LEU A 123 -4.13 -13.44 -7.21
CA LEU A 123 -5.11 -12.90 -6.24
C LEU A 123 -6.10 -13.98 -5.75
N ALA A 124 -6.52 -14.89 -6.64
CA ALA A 124 -7.34 -16.04 -6.26
C ALA A 124 -6.58 -17.02 -5.36
N LEU A 125 -5.26 -17.19 -5.57
CA LEU A 125 -4.41 -18.01 -4.70
C LEU A 125 -4.29 -17.41 -3.30
N GLN A 126 -4.26 -16.08 -3.14
CA GLN A 126 -4.31 -15.45 -1.82
C GLN A 126 -5.65 -15.73 -1.11
N THR A 127 -6.76 -15.75 -1.86
CA THR A 127 -8.05 -16.20 -1.32
C THR A 127 -8.02 -17.67 -0.93
N LEU A 128 -7.42 -18.55 -1.74
CA LEU A 128 -7.26 -19.97 -1.41
C LEU A 128 -6.40 -20.16 -0.16
N ASP A 129 -5.30 -19.42 -0.01
CA ASP A 129 -4.46 -19.47 1.18
C ASP A 129 -5.27 -19.14 2.44
N GLN A 130 -6.08 -18.09 2.39
CA GLN A 130 -6.94 -17.68 3.50
C GLN A 130 -8.07 -18.71 3.80
N LEU A 131 -8.62 -19.37 2.78
CA LEU A 131 -9.56 -20.48 2.98
C LEU A 131 -8.89 -21.67 3.68
N LEU A 132 -7.60 -21.89 3.46
CA LEU A 132 -6.81 -22.96 4.09
C LEU A 132 -6.32 -22.65 5.51
N ILE A 133 -6.41 -21.40 5.99
CA ILE A 133 -6.04 -21.04 7.36
C ILE A 133 -6.92 -21.79 8.37
N GLY A 134 -8.18 -22.04 8.05
CA GLY A 134 -9.09 -22.79 8.87
C GLY A 134 -9.43 -22.16 10.22
N ASP A 135 -10.27 -22.84 10.98
CA ASP A 135 -10.57 -22.46 12.36
C ASP A 135 -9.33 -22.72 13.25
N ILE A 136 -8.92 -21.74 14.03
CA ILE A 136 -7.76 -21.80 14.96
C ILE A 136 -7.86 -23.01 15.91
N CYS A 137 -9.05 -23.55 16.12
CA CYS A 137 -9.34 -24.68 16.99
C CYS A 137 -9.31 -26.04 16.31
N ASN A 138 -9.18 -26.12 14.98
CA ASN A 138 -9.23 -27.40 14.25
C ASN A 138 -7.87 -27.79 13.69
N THR A 139 -7.31 -28.82 14.25
CA THR A 139 -6.11 -29.50 13.78
C THR A 139 -6.32 -30.13 12.41
N ALA A 140 -5.51 -29.67 11.42
CA ALA A 140 -5.04 -30.41 10.25
C ALA A 140 -6.05 -31.31 9.52
N GLU A 141 -7.17 -30.80 9.11
CA GLU A 141 -7.93 -31.45 8.04
C GLU A 141 -7.67 -30.69 6.73
N ASN A 142 -7.03 -31.38 5.75
CA ASN A 142 -6.76 -30.90 4.40
C ASN A 142 -8.05 -30.72 3.60
N ARG A 143 -9.10 -30.19 4.23
CA ARG A 143 -10.45 -30.09 3.72
C ARG A 143 -10.91 -28.64 3.62
N ILE A 144 -11.43 -28.29 2.46
CA ILE A 144 -11.97 -26.98 2.17
C ILE A 144 -13.47 -27.14 1.90
N ALA A 145 -14.30 -26.33 2.55
CA ALA A 145 -15.75 -26.32 2.31
C ALA A 145 -16.05 -26.01 0.85
N HIS A 146 -17.12 -26.62 0.30
CA HIS A 146 -17.58 -26.27 -1.04
C HIS A 146 -18.04 -24.81 -1.07
N VAL A 147 -17.38 -24.01 -1.88
CA VAL A 147 -17.63 -22.59 -2.00
C VAL A 147 -17.44 -22.16 -3.44
N ARG A 148 -18.24 -21.19 -3.89
CA ARG A 148 -18.04 -20.48 -5.17
C ARG A 148 -17.81 -19.01 -4.87
N ILE A 149 -16.74 -18.49 -5.40
CA ILE A 149 -16.35 -17.07 -5.33
C ILE A 149 -16.22 -16.53 -6.75
N ASP A 150 -16.85 -15.37 -7.00
CA ASP A 150 -16.75 -14.59 -8.23
C ASP A 150 -16.40 -13.17 -7.79
N ASP A 151 -15.15 -12.75 -8.00
CA ASP A 151 -14.59 -11.61 -7.27
C ASP A 151 -13.71 -10.71 -8.15
N SER A 152 -13.86 -9.43 -7.94
CA SER A 152 -13.07 -8.37 -8.57
C SER A 152 -13.05 -7.14 -7.68
N PRO A 153 -12.00 -6.31 -7.72
CA PRO A 153 -11.92 -5.14 -6.86
C PRO A 153 -12.96 -4.07 -7.21
N ARG A 154 -13.43 -3.34 -6.19
CA ARG A 154 -14.26 -2.13 -6.34
C ARG A 154 -13.46 -0.99 -6.98
N PHE A 155 -12.20 -0.82 -6.58
CA PHE A 155 -11.30 0.22 -7.11
C PHE A 155 -10.03 -0.40 -7.70
N GLY A 156 -9.57 0.19 -8.81
CA GLY A 156 -8.37 -0.27 -9.52
C GLY A 156 -7.06 0.04 -8.80
N PHE A 157 -7.02 1.08 -7.96
CA PHE A 157 -5.83 1.51 -7.25
C PHE A 157 -5.96 1.20 -5.75
N ARG A 158 -5.07 0.35 -5.23
CA ARG A 158 -5.05 -0.08 -3.83
C ARG A 158 -3.61 -0.10 -3.36
N ALA A 159 -3.18 0.99 -2.74
CA ALA A 159 -1.78 1.26 -2.46
C ALA A 159 -1.44 1.30 -0.97
N ILE A 160 -0.15 1.10 -0.72
CA ILE A 160 0.52 1.60 0.49
C ILE A 160 1.72 2.44 0.04
N MET A 161 1.95 3.57 0.69
CA MET A 161 3.18 4.34 0.59
C MET A 161 4.10 3.95 1.73
N LEU A 162 5.37 3.67 1.41
CA LEU A 162 6.44 3.37 2.35
C LEU A 162 7.53 4.43 2.22
N ASP A 163 8.06 4.89 3.35
CA ASP A 163 9.00 6.01 3.43
C ASP A 163 10.42 5.58 3.83
N PRO A 164 11.23 5.10 2.88
CA PRO A 164 12.65 4.85 3.12
C PRO A 164 13.49 6.13 3.22
N ALA A 165 12.97 7.31 2.85
CA ALA A 165 13.72 8.56 2.91
C ALA A 165 14.03 8.97 4.35
N ARG A 166 13.06 8.84 5.27
CA ARG A 166 13.24 9.17 6.69
C ARG A 166 14.08 8.13 7.41
N HIS A 167 13.81 6.83 7.17
CA HIS A 167 14.63 5.72 7.66
C HIS A 167 14.78 4.66 6.56
N PHE A 168 16.03 4.34 6.20
CA PHE A 168 16.32 3.41 5.12
C PHE A 168 15.83 2.00 5.44
N ILE A 169 15.12 1.41 4.51
CA ILE A 169 14.55 0.06 4.62
C ILE A 169 15.29 -0.85 3.64
N PRO A 170 16.07 -1.84 4.09
CA PRO A 170 16.82 -2.73 3.22
C PRO A 170 15.93 -3.52 2.24
N VAL A 171 16.47 -3.90 1.08
CA VAL A 171 15.76 -4.63 0.00
C VAL A 171 14.99 -5.84 0.53
N LYS A 172 15.61 -6.66 1.42
CA LYS A 172 14.96 -7.84 2.02
C LYS A 172 13.69 -7.48 2.79
N ASP A 173 13.69 -6.33 3.46
CA ASP A 173 12.59 -5.86 4.29
C ASP A 173 11.47 -5.23 3.45
N VAL A 174 11.82 -4.55 2.34
CA VAL A 174 10.85 -4.11 1.33
C VAL A 174 10.14 -5.32 0.72
N LYS A 175 10.87 -6.38 0.36
CA LYS A 175 10.28 -7.63 -0.17
C LYS A 175 9.38 -8.32 0.85
N LEU A 176 9.77 -8.37 2.13
CA LEU A 176 8.92 -8.88 3.20
C LEU A 176 7.61 -8.08 3.30
N PHE A 177 7.67 -6.76 3.17
CA PHE A 177 6.50 -5.91 3.21
C PHE A 177 5.60 -6.13 1.96
N ILE A 178 6.20 -6.30 0.77
CA ILE A 178 5.48 -6.66 -0.46
C ILE A 178 4.71 -7.96 -0.29
N ASP A 179 5.29 -8.99 0.35
CA ASP A 179 4.58 -10.25 0.64
C ASP A 179 3.33 -10.03 1.51
N GLN A 180 3.42 -9.15 2.52
CA GLN A 180 2.25 -8.84 3.35
C GLN A 180 1.20 -8.02 2.58
N MET A 181 1.60 -7.09 1.72
CA MET A 181 0.69 -6.35 0.84
C MET A 181 -0.04 -7.29 -0.12
N ALA A 182 0.68 -8.20 -0.77
CA ALA A 182 0.15 -9.18 -1.70
C ALA A 182 -0.93 -10.07 -1.07
N ARG A 183 -0.69 -10.53 0.17
CA ARG A 183 -1.64 -11.35 0.95
C ARG A 183 -3.00 -10.69 1.10
N PHE A 184 -3.05 -9.36 1.18
CA PHE A 184 -4.29 -8.58 1.31
C PHE A 184 -4.70 -7.87 0.02
N LYS A 185 -4.16 -8.29 -1.13
CA LYS A 185 -4.54 -7.86 -2.48
C LYS A 185 -4.34 -6.36 -2.75
N PHE A 186 -3.35 -5.74 -2.12
CA PHE A 186 -2.83 -4.47 -2.60
C PHE A 186 -2.14 -4.69 -3.95
N ASN A 187 -2.22 -3.68 -4.82
CA ASN A 187 -1.61 -3.77 -6.16
C ASN A 187 -0.62 -2.65 -6.46
N THR A 188 -0.35 -1.78 -5.50
CA THR A 188 0.58 -0.67 -5.70
C THR A 188 1.37 -0.39 -4.42
N LEU A 189 2.69 -0.29 -4.56
CA LEU A 189 3.58 0.22 -3.51
C LEU A 189 4.23 1.51 -4.01
N GLN A 190 3.93 2.63 -3.35
CA GLN A 190 4.64 3.89 -3.57
C GLN A 190 5.87 3.92 -2.65
N LEU A 191 7.03 4.18 -3.22
CA LEU A 191 8.27 4.37 -2.47
C LEU A 191 8.60 5.86 -2.42
N HIS A 192 8.54 6.46 -1.23
CA HIS A 192 8.95 7.83 -0.97
C HIS A 192 10.48 7.88 -0.85
N LEU A 193 11.14 8.12 -2.00
CA LEU A 193 12.58 7.89 -2.16
C LEU A 193 13.45 9.09 -1.80
N THR A 194 12.85 10.28 -1.69
CA THR A 194 13.59 11.52 -1.44
C THR A 194 12.85 12.44 -0.50
N ASP A 195 13.57 12.97 0.49
CA ASP A 195 13.07 13.94 1.47
C ASP A 195 14.25 14.71 2.13
N ASP A 196 13.96 15.56 3.10
CA ASP A 196 14.96 16.29 3.89
C ASP A 196 15.98 15.36 4.58
N GLN A 197 15.55 14.12 4.91
CA GLN A 197 16.33 13.18 5.70
C GLN A 197 17.19 12.24 4.86
N GLY A 198 16.88 12.08 3.57
CA GLY A 198 17.67 11.20 2.73
C GLY A 198 17.24 11.16 1.26
N TRP A 199 18.22 10.91 0.42
CA TRP A 199 18.08 10.58 -0.98
C TRP A 199 18.37 9.09 -1.18
N ARG A 200 17.38 8.28 -1.55
CA ARG A 200 17.46 6.81 -1.48
C ARG A 200 17.53 6.09 -2.82
N ILE A 201 17.66 6.81 -3.92
CA ILE A 201 17.74 6.23 -5.27
C ILE A 201 19.03 6.60 -5.97
N GLU A 202 19.74 5.59 -6.51
CA GLU A 202 20.92 5.83 -7.35
C GLU A 202 20.54 6.53 -8.65
N ILE A 203 21.17 7.68 -8.92
CA ILE A 203 21.11 8.41 -10.19
C ILE A 203 22.53 8.44 -10.75
N LYS A 204 22.78 7.69 -11.82
CA LYS A 204 24.15 7.48 -12.35
C LYS A 204 24.75 8.73 -12.96
N SER A 205 23.92 9.63 -13.49
CA SER A 205 24.35 10.94 -13.98
C SER A 205 24.72 11.91 -12.86
N HIS A 206 24.24 11.68 -11.64
CA HIS A 206 24.43 12.54 -10.47
C HIS A 206 24.76 11.70 -9.23
N PRO A 207 25.94 11.04 -9.18
CA PRO A 207 26.30 10.14 -8.06
C PRO A 207 26.38 10.85 -6.71
N GLU A 208 26.68 12.16 -6.68
CA GLU A 208 26.72 12.99 -5.48
C GLU A 208 25.37 13.02 -4.73
N LEU A 209 24.24 12.75 -5.38
CA LEU A 209 22.94 12.65 -4.73
C LEU A 209 22.91 11.53 -3.69
N THR A 210 23.52 10.39 -3.97
CA THR A 210 23.66 9.29 -3.00
C THR A 210 24.91 9.39 -2.15
N ASP A 211 26.03 9.84 -2.71
CA ASP A 211 27.30 9.99 -1.98
C ASP A 211 27.17 10.96 -0.79
N ILE A 212 26.31 11.97 -0.91
CA ILE A 212 26.05 12.98 0.11
C ILE A 212 24.67 12.79 0.73
N GLY A 213 23.63 12.76 -0.11
CA GLY A 213 22.24 12.80 0.33
C GLY A 213 21.74 11.50 1.00
N ALA A 214 22.44 10.35 0.83
CA ALA A 214 22.07 9.11 1.48
C ALA A 214 22.75 8.88 2.86
N HIS A 215 23.54 9.83 3.33
CA HIS A 215 24.39 9.67 4.53
C HIS A 215 24.06 10.69 5.62
N ARG A 216 23.13 10.35 6.51
CA ARG A 216 22.77 11.17 7.67
C ARG A 216 23.63 10.81 8.88
N VAL A 217 24.54 11.70 9.27
CA VAL A 217 25.47 11.49 10.40
C VAL A 217 24.81 11.81 11.74
N GLN A 218 24.04 12.89 11.77
CA GLN A 218 23.29 13.33 12.95
C GLN A 218 21.89 13.71 12.50
N GLY A 219 20.87 13.14 13.15
CA GLY A 219 19.50 13.57 12.92
C GLY A 219 19.14 14.75 13.81
N GLY A 220 18.52 15.80 13.25
CA GLY A 220 17.72 16.73 14.03
C GLY A 220 16.55 15.97 14.67
N SER A 221 16.07 16.43 15.83
CA SER A 221 14.86 15.92 16.48
C SER A 221 14.66 14.39 16.46
N ASN A 222 15.52 13.65 17.18
CA ASN A 222 15.34 12.22 17.53
C ASN A 222 15.53 11.16 16.42
N GLN A 223 15.84 11.51 15.18
CA GLN A 223 15.94 10.50 14.10
C GLN A 223 17.27 9.72 14.11
N GLY A 224 18.34 10.30 14.62
CA GLY A 224 19.66 9.64 14.69
C GLY A 224 20.34 9.46 13.33
N PRO A 225 21.53 8.81 13.31
CA PRO A 225 22.23 8.45 12.09
C PRO A 225 21.41 7.45 11.25
N ASP A 226 21.45 7.62 9.94
CA ASP A 226 20.83 6.70 8.99
C ASP A 226 21.54 6.75 7.64
N ASN A 227 21.80 5.58 7.05
CA ASN A 227 22.58 5.47 5.84
C ASN A 227 21.99 4.39 4.95
N GLY A 228 22.00 4.62 3.66
CA GLY A 228 21.62 3.65 2.66
C GLY A 228 20.86 4.26 1.52
N TYR A 229 20.93 3.59 0.39
CA TYR A 229 20.16 3.87 -0.81
C TYR A 229 19.99 2.57 -1.60
N TYR A 230 19.11 2.58 -2.56
CA TYR A 230 18.94 1.49 -3.50
C TYR A 230 19.73 1.78 -4.78
N THR A 231 20.56 0.83 -5.18
CA THR A 231 21.13 0.81 -6.53
C THR A 231 20.02 0.55 -7.56
N GLN A 232 20.24 0.95 -8.81
CA GLN A 232 19.25 0.66 -9.87
C GLN A 232 19.03 -0.85 -10.05
N GLU A 233 20.04 -1.68 -9.80
CA GLU A 233 19.90 -3.13 -9.87
C GLU A 233 19.04 -3.69 -8.71
N GLU A 234 19.20 -3.16 -7.52
CA GLU A 234 18.35 -3.52 -6.37
C GLU A 234 16.90 -3.09 -6.60
N LEU A 235 16.67 -1.92 -7.22
CA LEU A 235 15.32 -1.48 -7.59
C LEU A 235 14.70 -2.37 -8.66
N LYS A 236 15.46 -2.80 -9.67
CA LYS A 236 14.98 -3.78 -10.66
C LYS A 236 14.57 -5.09 -10.01
N ASP A 237 15.33 -5.56 -9.02
CA ASP A 237 15.02 -6.77 -8.25
C ASP A 237 13.74 -6.60 -7.40
N ILE A 238 13.54 -5.44 -6.75
CA ILE A 238 12.30 -5.10 -6.05
C ILE A 238 11.11 -5.04 -7.01
N ILE A 239 11.26 -4.37 -8.15
CA ILE A 239 10.22 -4.19 -9.18
C ILE A 239 9.77 -5.55 -9.73
N GLN A 240 10.73 -6.42 -10.10
CA GLN A 240 10.43 -7.77 -10.58
C GLN A 240 9.70 -8.60 -9.51
N TYR A 241 10.19 -8.57 -8.28
CA TYR A 241 9.59 -9.28 -7.14
C TYR A 241 8.14 -8.85 -6.88
N ALA A 242 7.87 -7.54 -6.97
CA ALA A 242 6.54 -6.97 -6.80
C ALA A 242 5.61 -7.34 -7.97
N ALA A 243 6.12 -7.26 -9.21
CA ALA A 243 5.35 -7.58 -10.41
C ALA A 243 4.85 -9.02 -10.43
N GLU A 244 5.64 -9.98 -9.97
CA GLU A 244 5.25 -11.39 -9.80
C GLU A 244 4.06 -11.53 -8.84
N ARG A 245 3.91 -10.60 -7.89
CA ARG A 245 2.83 -10.55 -6.89
C ARG A 245 1.69 -9.61 -7.25
N ASN A 246 1.62 -9.21 -8.53
CA ASN A 246 0.62 -8.27 -9.04
C ASN A 246 0.68 -6.89 -8.34
N ILE A 247 1.88 -6.44 -7.96
CA ILE A 247 2.11 -5.14 -7.33
C ILE A 247 3.00 -4.30 -8.23
N GLU A 248 2.54 -3.08 -8.53
CA GLU A 248 3.29 -2.05 -9.24
C GLU A 248 4.07 -1.19 -8.24
N ILE A 249 5.31 -0.82 -8.58
CA ILE A 249 6.10 0.13 -7.79
C ILE A 249 6.04 1.51 -8.43
N ILE A 250 5.60 2.51 -7.67
CA ILE A 250 5.59 3.93 -8.05
C ILE A 250 6.71 4.65 -7.29
N PRO A 251 7.69 5.26 -7.98
CA PRO A 251 8.69 6.09 -7.32
C PRO A 251 8.11 7.45 -6.96
N GLU A 252 8.45 7.97 -5.77
CA GLU A 252 8.20 9.35 -5.39
C GLU A 252 9.51 10.13 -5.24
N LEU A 253 9.55 11.30 -5.90
CA LEU A 253 10.60 12.30 -5.83
C LEU A 253 9.97 13.60 -5.36
N ASP A 254 10.04 13.90 -4.07
CA ASP A 254 9.31 15.04 -3.50
C ASP A 254 9.98 16.38 -3.81
N ILE A 255 9.20 17.31 -4.36
CA ILE A 255 9.60 18.65 -4.80
C ILE A 255 8.42 19.64 -4.69
N PRO A 256 8.66 20.95 -4.59
CA PRO A 256 9.94 21.64 -4.36
C PRO A 256 10.34 21.70 -2.89
N GLY A 257 9.43 21.34 -1.96
CA GLY A 257 9.70 21.13 -0.55
C GLY A 257 10.50 19.86 -0.32
N HIS A 258 10.70 19.46 0.94
CA HIS A 258 11.33 18.17 1.29
C HIS A 258 12.65 17.90 0.53
N SER A 259 13.45 18.95 0.31
CA SER A 259 14.57 18.95 -0.64
C SER A 259 15.95 19.12 0.00
N VAL A 260 16.09 18.96 1.34
CA VAL A 260 17.39 19.17 2.00
C VAL A 260 18.45 18.19 1.50
N ALA A 261 18.06 16.93 1.18
CA ALA A 261 19.04 15.94 0.72
C ALA A 261 19.64 16.30 -0.64
N ILE A 262 18.83 16.72 -1.61
CA ILE A 262 19.36 17.21 -2.88
C ILE A 262 20.12 18.52 -2.72
N LEU A 263 19.66 19.43 -1.87
CA LEU A 263 20.35 20.69 -1.60
C LEU A 263 21.65 20.51 -0.80
N ALA A 264 21.86 19.40 -0.12
CA ALA A 264 23.14 19.06 0.48
C ALA A 264 24.18 18.67 -0.59
N ALA A 265 23.76 18.00 -1.65
CA ALA A 265 24.59 17.65 -2.80
C ALA A 265 24.76 18.85 -3.78
N HIS A 266 23.67 19.59 -4.01
CA HIS A 266 23.56 20.69 -4.97
C HIS A 266 23.01 21.95 -4.30
N PRO A 267 23.79 22.65 -3.46
CA PRO A 267 23.33 23.84 -2.76
C PRO A 267 22.87 24.97 -3.67
N GLU A 268 23.41 25.03 -4.90
CA GLU A 268 23.08 26.02 -5.93
C GLU A 268 21.63 25.91 -6.43
N LEU A 269 20.95 24.79 -6.25
CA LEU A 269 19.55 24.61 -6.67
C LEU A 269 18.56 25.31 -5.73
N GLY A 270 18.98 25.69 -4.53
CA GLY A 270 18.18 26.49 -3.61
C GLY A 270 18.16 27.97 -3.96
N CYS A 271 17.40 28.76 -3.21
CA CYS A 271 17.45 30.20 -3.33
C CYS A 271 18.83 30.76 -2.91
N ALA A 272 19.42 31.66 -3.73
CA ALA A 272 20.82 32.09 -3.59
C ALA A 272 21.18 32.61 -2.19
N PHE A 273 20.27 33.28 -1.49
CA PHE A 273 20.52 33.81 -0.15
C PHE A 273 20.72 32.69 0.92
N ARG A 274 20.34 31.44 0.60
CA ARG A 274 20.48 30.26 1.47
C ARG A 274 21.62 29.30 1.06
N HIS A 275 22.38 29.59 -0.01
CA HIS A 275 23.43 28.66 -0.50
C HIS A 275 24.47 28.32 0.59
N ASN A 276 24.82 29.28 1.44
CA ASN A 276 25.82 29.12 2.49
C ASN A 276 25.22 28.58 3.81
N GLU A 277 23.92 28.34 3.89
CA GLU A 277 23.33 27.72 5.07
C GLU A 277 23.73 26.25 5.15
N LYS A 278 23.98 25.77 6.37
CA LYS A 278 24.27 24.36 6.60
C LYS A 278 23.04 23.50 6.28
N LYS A 279 23.25 22.47 5.50
CA LYS A 279 22.20 21.52 5.09
C LYS A 279 22.42 20.21 5.86
N ASP A 280 21.94 20.18 7.11
CA ASP A 280 21.98 18.97 7.93
C ASP A 280 20.80 18.08 7.56
N LEU A 281 21.07 16.89 7.04
CA LEU A 281 20.03 15.89 6.76
C LEU A 281 19.25 15.57 8.05
N GLY A 282 17.93 15.62 7.95
CA GLY A 282 17.04 15.41 9.09
C GLY A 282 16.82 16.64 9.97
N SER A 283 17.36 17.81 9.59
CA SER A 283 16.94 19.07 10.19
C SER A 283 15.69 19.58 9.50
N THR A 284 14.74 20.12 10.25
CA THR A 284 13.58 20.84 9.72
C THR A 284 14.01 22.25 9.31
N THR A 285 14.80 22.36 8.24
CA THR A 285 15.29 23.67 7.80
C THR A 285 14.31 24.40 6.90
N ASN A 286 13.24 23.75 6.49
CA ASN A 286 12.27 24.28 5.53
C ASN A 286 12.96 24.82 4.25
N MET A 287 14.03 24.16 3.79
CA MET A 287 14.68 24.51 2.54
C MET A 287 13.93 23.89 1.37
N MET A 288 13.89 24.60 0.26
CA MET A 288 13.26 24.11 -0.96
C MET A 288 14.00 24.59 -2.20
N LEU A 289 13.72 23.93 -3.33
CA LEU A 289 14.25 24.29 -4.64
C LEU A 289 13.82 25.69 -5.05
N CYS A 290 14.67 26.39 -5.79
CA CYS A 290 14.39 27.76 -6.26
C CYS A 290 13.59 27.73 -7.56
N ALA A 291 12.40 28.34 -7.57
CA ALA A 291 11.53 28.38 -8.76
C ALA A 291 12.12 29.18 -9.91
N ALA A 292 12.97 30.16 -9.62
CA ALA A 292 13.61 31.01 -10.63
C ALA A 292 14.93 30.44 -11.16
N ASN A 293 15.40 29.30 -10.64
CA ASN A 293 16.65 28.71 -11.07
C ASN A 293 16.43 27.63 -12.14
N ASN A 294 16.85 27.89 -13.37
CA ASN A 294 16.69 26.96 -14.48
C ASN A 294 17.51 25.67 -14.32
N ASP A 295 18.60 25.67 -13.55
CA ASP A 295 19.41 24.47 -13.31
C ASP A 295 18.61 23.40 -12.58
N VAL A 296 17.59 23.78 -11.79
CA VAL A 296 16.63 22.84 -11.15
C VAL A 296 15.97 21.97 -12.23
N TYR A 297 15.48 22.57 -13.30
CA TYR A 297 14.80 21.83 -14.37
C TYR A 297 15.77 20.96 -15.17
N GLY A 298 17.02 21.43 -15.36
CA GLY A 298 18.07 20.65 -16.02
C GLY A 298 18.41 19.36 -15.28
N ILE A 299 18.67 19.46 -13.97
CA ILE A 299 19.01 18.28 -13.16
C ILE A 299 17.82 17.33 -13.02
N TYR A 300 16.58 17.85 -12.87
CA TYR A 300 15.39 17.01 -12.82
C TYR A 300 15.07 16.35 -14.17
N ALA A 301 15.47 16.93 -15.29
CA ALA A 301 15.36 16.26 -16.60
C ALA A 301 16.23 14.98 -16.64
N ASP A 302 17.45 15.05 -16.13
CA ASP A 302 18.36 13.89 -16.04
C ASP A 302 17.82 12.84 -15.05
N ILE A 303 17.40 13.27 -13.85
CA ILE A 303 16.85 12.40 -12.81
C ILE A 303 15.59 11.69 -13.32
N ILE A 304 14.59 12.42 -13.82
CA ILE A 304 13.32 11.86 -14.29
C ILE A 304 13.55 10.91 -15.46
N LYS A 305 14.49 11.20 -16.36
CA LYS A 305 14.85 10.31 -17.47
C LYS A 305 15.35 8.94 -16.96
N GLU A 306 16.25 8.91 -15.97
CA GLU A 306 16.76 7.66 -15.40
C GLU A 306 15.66 6.91 -14.64
N VAL A 307 14.88 7.61 -13.82
CA VAL A 307 13.75 7.04 -13.06
C VAL A 307 12.69 6.48 -14.01
N ALA A 308 12.32 7.22 -15.07
CA ALA A 308 11.33 6.76 -16.05
C ALA A 308 11.78 5.50 -16.81
N ALA A 309 13.08 5.37 -17.08
CA ALA A 309 13.65 4.18 -17.72
C ALA A 309 13.70 2.97 -16.77
N LEU A 310 13.85 3.21 -15.46
CA LEU A 310 13.97 2.17 -14.44
C LEU A 310 12.62 1.58 -14.03
N PHE A 311 11.60 2.42 -13.85
CA PHE A 311 10.29 2.00 -13.35
C PHE A 311 9.30 1.77 -14.50
N PRO A 312 8.74 0.54 -14.64
CA PRO A 312 7.71 0.26 -15.66
C PRO A 312 6.39 0.98 -15.43
N SER A 313 6.11 1.42 -14.19
CA SER A 313 4.92 2.19 -13.85
C SER A 313 4.72 3.36 -14.80
N PRO A 314 3.49 3.64 -15.26
CA PRO A 314 3.20 4.86 -16.01
C PRO A 314 3.28 6.12 -15.14
N TYR A 315 3.43 5.97 -13.83
CA TYR A 315 3.39 7.07 -12.88
C TYR A 315 4.76 7.39 -12.26
N ILE A 316 4.98 8.67 -11.99
CA ILE A 316 5.98 9.19 -11.05
C ILE A 316 5.25 10.12 -10.09
N HIS A 317 5.40 9.91 -8.79
CA HIS A 317 4.87 10.81 -7.78
C HIS A 317 5.90 11.92 -7.51
N LEU A 318 5.46 13.16 -7.48
CA LEU A 318 6.32 14.35 -7.37
C LEU A 318 6.17 15.08 -6.03
N GLY A 319 5.45 14.50 -5.06
CA GLY A 319 5.18 15.15 -3.80
C GLY A 319 4.32 16.40 -3.96
N GLY A 320 4.89 17.55 -3.68
CA GLY A 320 4.26 18.86 -3.89
C GLY A 320 3.64 19.47 -2.65
N ASP A 321 3.72 18.78 -1.53
CA ASP A 321 3.19 19.20 -0.24
C ASP A 321 4.16 20.10 0.53
N GLU A 322 3.61 20.79 1.51
CA GLU A 322 4.31 21.55 2.55
C GLU A 322 5.41 22.52 2.08
N ALA A 323 5.35 22.97 0.82
CA ALA A 323 6.34 23.89 0.26
C ALA A 323 6.49 25.16 1.11
N ALA A 324 7.67 25.37 1.68
CA ALA A 324 7.98 26.50 2.58
C ALA A 324 8.19 27.82 1.82
N VAL A 325 7.18 28.23 1.02
CA VAL A 325 7.23 29.40 0.14
C VAL A 325 7.57 30.68 0.89
N LYS A 326 6.99 30.86 2.09
CA LYS A 326 7.19 32.06 2.92
C LYS A 326 8.64 32.23 3.37
N GLU A 327 9.32 31.11 3.64
CA GLU A 327 10.70 31.07 4.11
C GLU A 327 11.71 31.16 2.97
N ASN A 328 11.32 30.84 1.74
CA ASN A 328 12.18 30.75 0.55
C ASN A 328 11.76 31.76 -0.53
N TRP A 329 10.81 31.45 -1.39
CA TRP A 329 10.48 32.24 -2.57
C TRP A 329 10.03 33.67 -2.24
N ALA A 330 9.30 33.86 -1.12
CA ALA A 330 8.88 35.18 -0.68
C ALA A 330 10.03 36.09 -0.21
N LYS A 331 11.23 35.54 -0.02
CA LYS A 331 12.44 36.27 0.37
C LYS A 331 13.52 36.28 -0.69
N CYS A 332 13.34 35.49 -1.75
CA CYS A 332 14.33 35.36 -2.84
C CYS A 332 14.10 36.45 -3.89
N PRO A 333 15.10 37.33 -4.15
CA PRO A 333 14.96 38.37 -5.16
C PRO A 333 14.60 37.82 -6.53
N ASP A 334 15.29 36.73 -6.98
CA ASP A 334 15.07 36.14 -8.30
C ASP A 334 13.65 35.55 -8.43
N CYS A 335 13.13 34.91 -7.37
CA CYS A 335 11.75 34.42 -7.35
C CYS A 335 10.73 35.57 -7.37
N LEU A 336 11.01 36.67 -6.66
CA LEU A 336 10.14 37.84 -6.67
C LEU A 336 10.14 38.55 -8.03
N ASP A 337 11.30 38.63 -8.68
CA ASP A 337 11.40 39.16 -10.04
C ASP A 337 10.65 38.28 -11.04
N LEU A 338 10.81 36.96 -10.97
CA LEU A 338 10.03 36.02 -11.79
C LEU A 338 8.52 36.17 -11.55
N MET A 339 8.09 36.28 -10.29
CA MET A 339 6.70 36.52 -9.93
C MET A 339 6.14 37.78 -10.62
N GLN A 340 6.90 38.89 -10.58
CA GLN A 340 6.50 40.16 -11.22
C GLN A 340 6.45 40.01 -12.74
N GLN A 341 7.44 39.37 -13.37
CA GLN A 341 7.49 39.14 -14.83
C GLN A 341 6.27 38.34 -15.30
N LEU A 342 5.80 37.39 -14.50
CA LEU A 342 4.62 36.57 -14.80
C LEU A 342 3.29 37.24 -14.42
N GLY A 343 3.34 38.43 -13.81
CA GLY A 343 2.14 39.17 -13.40
C GLY A 343 1.41 38.51 -12.21
N TYR A 344 2.12 37.75 -11.39
CA TYR A 344 1.56 37.12 -10.19
C TYR A 344 1.59 38.08 -9.00
N GLU A 345 0.59 37.93 -8.11
CA GLU A 345 0.46 38.76 -6.91
C GLU A 345 1.10 38.13 -5.67
N LYS A 346 1.25 36.79 -5.66
CA LYS A 346 1.71 36.03 -4.50
C LYS A 346 2.82 35.05 -4.89
N PRO A 347 3.88 34.91 -4.06
CA PRO A 347 4.98 33.98 -4.33
C PRO A 347 4.52 32.52 -4.46
N SER A 348 3.44 32.12 -3.77
CA SER A 348 2.86 30.77 -3.88
C SER A 348 2.37 30.44 -5.31
N GLN A 349 2.02 31.46 -6.11
CA GLN A 349 1.62 31.23 -7.51
C GLN A 349 2.77 30.75 -8.39
N LEU A 350 4.02 30.84 -7.93
CA LEU A 350 5.18 30.27 -8.61
C LEU A 350 5.17 28.72 -8.62
N MET A 351 4.33 28.07 -7.80
CA MET A 351 4.08 26.62 -7.92
C MET A 351 3.54 26.25 -9.30
N ILE A 352 2.81 27.16 -9.95
CA ILE A 352 2.23 26.95 -11.28
C ILE A 352 3.32 26.74 -12.33
N PRO A 353 4.20 27.72 -12.61
CA PRO A 353 5.25 27.54 -13.61
C PRO A 353 6.27 26.50 -13.17
N PHE A 354 6.56 26.35 -11.87
CA PHE A 354 7.45 25.32 -11.36
C PHE A 354 6.97 23.93 -11.78
N PHE A 355 5.75 23.57 -11.43
CA PHE A 355 5.21 22.26 -11.79
C PHE A 355 4.95 22.12 -13.29
N ASN A 356 4.54 23.17 -14.01
CA ASN A 356 4.37 23.08 -15.45
C ASN A 356 5.65 22.64 -16.14
N ASN A 357 6.82 23.18 -15.76
CA ASN A 357 8.11 22.78 -16.31
C ASN A 357 8.46 21.33 -15.96
N ILE A 358 8.27 20.91 -14.71
CA ILE A 358 8.52 19.52 -14.29
C ILE A 358 7.55 18.54 -14.97
N LEU A 359 6.28 18.89 -15.08
CA LEU A 359 5.25 18.05 -15.73
C LEU A 359 5.53 17.86 -17.22
N GLU A 360 6.12 18.87 -17.90
CA GLU A 360 6.57 18.72 -19.29
C GLU A 360 7.67 17.66 -19.38
N ILE A 361 8.68 17.73 -18.51
CA ILE A 361 9.76 16.72 -18.44
C ILE A 361 9.20 15.32 -18.18
N VAL A 362 8.22 15.19 -17.28
CA VAL A 362 7.56 13.89 -17.01
C VAL A 362 6.86 13.34 -18.27
N ARG A 363 6.13 14.19 -18.99
CA ARG A 363 5.44 13.80 -20.24
C ARG A 363 6.41 13.43 -21.37
N GLU A 364 7.52 14.16 -21.52
CA GLU A 364 8.58 13.85 -22.49
C GLU A 364 9.17 12.44 -22.28
N ASN A 365 9.12 11.94 -21.02
CA ASN A 365 9.53 10.60 -20.66
C ASN A 365 8.39 9.57 -20.67
N ASN A 366 7.24 9.89 -21.29
CA ASN A 366 6.03 9.05 -21.39
C ASN A 366 5.48 8.60 -20.04
N LYS A 367 5.58 9.46 -19.02
CA LYS A 367 5.03 9.23 -17.68
C LYS A 367 3.91 10.23 -17.37
N GLN A 368 3.13 9.89 -16.35
CA GLN A 368 2.08 10.73 -15.76
C GLN A 368 2.47 11.09 -14.32
N ALA A 369 2.13 12.28 -13.91
CA ALA A 369 2.44 12.71 -12.55
C ALA A 369 1.33 12.39 -11.56
N ILE A 370 1.74 12.05 -10.35
CA ILE A 370 0.89 12.05 -9.14
C ILE A 370 1.41 13.13 -8.21
N LEU A 371 0.52 13.89 -7.56
CA LEU A 371 0.86 14.91 -6.56
C LEU A 371 -0.03 14.77 -5.33
N TRP A 372 0.50 15.14 -4.18
CA TRP A 372 -0.35 15.40 -3.02
C TRP A 372 -1.30 16.55 -3.34
N CYS A 373 -2.58 16.41 -3.02
CA CYS A 373 -3.58 17.48 -3.19
C CYS A 373 -3.35 18.56 -2.13
N GLU A 374 -2.34 19.38 -2.38
CA GLU A 374 -2.03 20.53 -1.53
C GLU A 374 -2.86 21.72 -2.01
N LEU A 375 -3.91 22.03 -1.27
CA LEU A 375 -4.79 23.17 -1.57
C LEU A 375 -4.21 24.48 -1.09
N ASP A 376 -3.10 24.38 -0.35
CA ASP A 376 -2.59 25.46 0.43
C ASP A 376 -1.07 25.31 0.55
N ASN A 377 -0.37 25.83 -0.44
CA ASN A 377 1.09 25.70 -0.52
C ASN A 377 1.84 26.52 0.54
N ILE A 378 1.14 26.98 1.58
CA ILE A 378 1.70 27.80 2.65
C ILE A 378 1.27 27.19 3.99
N TRP A 379 2.23 26.86 4.84
CA TRP A 379 1.95 26.49 6.22
C TRP A 379 2.08 27.73 7.14
N PRO A 380 1.10 28.06 8.00
CA PRO A 380 -0.24 27.44 8.14
C PRO A 380 -1.15 27.72 6.94
N PRO A 381 -2.17 26.86 6.73
CA PRO A 381 -3.09 26.99 5.61
C PRO A 381 -3.66 28.41 5.47
N ALA A 382 -3.41 29.07 4.34
CA ALA A 382 -4.12 30.27 3.93
C ALA A 382 -5.31 29.86 3.05
N ASN A 383 -6.41 30.59 3.07
CA ASN A 383 -7.62 30.25 2.29
C ASN A 383 -7.47 30.49 0.76
N ASP A 384 -6.25 30.52 0.26
CA ASP A 384 -5.94 30.81 -1.13
C ASP A 384 -5.65 29.52 -1.90
N TYR A 385 -6.71 28.83 -2.28
CA TYR A 385 -6.61 27.60 -3.06
C TYR A 385 -6.05 27.88 -4.46
N LEU A 386 -4.79 27.50 -4.68
CA LEU A 386 -4.20 27.45 -6.01
C LEU A 386 -4.50 26.06 -6.60
N PHE A 387 -5.34 26.01 -7.61
CA PHE A 387 -5.65 24.75 -8.29
C PHE A 387 -5.43 24.88 -9.80
N PRO A 388 -4.18 24.90 -10.25
CA PRO A 388 -3.87 25.16 -11.64
C PRO A 388 -3.22 23.99 -12.36
N TYR A 389 -3.25 22.76 -11.79
CA TYR A 389 -2.63 21.63 -12.45
C TYR A 389 -3.42 21.19 -13.69
N PRO A 390 -2.73 20.75 -14.77
CA PRO A 390 -3.38 20.09 -15.88
C PRO A 390 -4.14 18.84 -15.42
N ASN A 391 -5.29 18.55 -16.04
CA ASN A 391 -6.21 17.49 -15.60
C ASN A 391 -5.70 16.05 -15.81
N ASP A 392 -4.57 15.86 -16.45
CA ASP A 392 -3.86 14.60 -16.58
C ASP A 392 -3.01 14.25 -15.34
N VAL A 393 -2.91 15.18 -14.37
CA VAL A 393 -2.26 14.94 -13.07
C VAL A 393 -3.23 14.26 -12.13
N THR A 394 -2.81 13.12 -11.56
CA THR A 394 -3.55 12.44 -10.50
C THR A 394 -3.24 13.09 -9.16
N LEU A 395 -4.26 13.33 -8.35
CA LEU A 395 -4.11 13.96 -7.04
C LEU A 395 -4.43 13.00 -5.91
N VAL A 396 -3.75 13.16 -4.77
CA VAL A 396 -3.93 12.31 -3.58
C VAL A 396 -4.43 13.17 -2.43
N THR A 397 -5.59 12.83 -1.84
CA THR A 397 -6.02 13.51 -0.60
C THR A 397 -5.12 13.09 0.56
N TRP A 398 -4.86 13.99 1.50
CA TRP A 398 -4.08 13.65 2.69
C TRP A 398 -4.52 14.40 3.96
N ARG A 399 -4.85 15.68 3.88
CA ARG A 399 -5.31 16.46 5.03
C ARG A 399 -6.79 16.22 5.31
N ASN A 400 -7.12 15.79 6.52
CA ASN A 400 -8.46 15.42 6.96
C ASN A 400 -9.52 16.49 6.65
N ALA A 401 -9.29 17.68 7.12
CA ALA A 401 -10.24 18.79 6.99
C ALA A 401 -10.45 19.25 5.53
N LEU A 402 -9.52 18.90 4.63
CA LEU A 402 -9.53 19.34 3.23
C LEU A 402 -10.07 18.29 2.26
N THR A 403 -10.29 17.04 2.70
CA THR A 403 -10.80 15.97 1.84
C THR A 403 -12.05 16.35 1.05
N PRO A 404 -13.11 16.96 1.65
CA PRO A 404 -14.29 17.38 0.89
C PRO A 404 -13.94 18.41 -0.20
N LYS A 405 -13.02 19.33 0.09
CA LYS A 405 -12.60 20.36 -0.87
C LYS A 405 -11.73 19.76 -1.99
N CYS A 406 -10.87 18.81 -1.68
CA CYS A 406 -10.13 18.04 -2.70
C CYS A 406 -11.10 17.35 -3.66
N ILE A 407 -12.11 16.64 -3.15
CA ILE A 407 -13.11 15.96 -3.97
C ILE A 407 -13.87 16.96 -4.86
N GLU A 408 -14.32 18.09 -4.31
CA GLU A 408 -15.02 19.14 -5.08
C GLU A 408 -14.15 19.65 -6.23
N LEU A 409 -12.90 20.01 -5.95
CA LEU A 409 -12.01 20.62 -6.94
C LEU A 409 -11.52 19.62 -7.98
N THR A 410 -11.13 18.41 -7.58
CA THR A 410 -10.69 17.37 -8.52
C THR A 410 -11.81 17.00 -9.49
N ARG A 411 -13.05 16.87 -9.00
CA ARG A 411 -14.21 16.65 -9.84
C ARG A 411 -14.49 17.82 -10.79
N LYS A 412 -14.43 19.05 -10.26
CA LYS A 412 -14.68 20.28 -11.05
C LYS A 412 -13.68 20.43 -12.21
N TYR A 413 -12.42 20.11 -11.97
CA TYR A 413 -11.34 20.29 -12.96
C TYR A 413 -10.97 18.99 -13.71
N GLY A 414 -11.62 17.86 -13.39
CA GLY A 414 -11.47 16.61 -14.11
C GLY A 414 -10.22 15.80 -13.74
N HIS A 415 -9.64 15.98 -12.55
CA HIS A 415 -8.48 15.22 -12.09
C HIS A 415 -8.86 13.82 -11.58
N PRO A 416 -8.08 12.79 -11.87
CA PRO A 416 -8.14 11.54 -11.13
C PRO A 416 -7.75 11.75 -9.67
N LEU A 417 -8.40 11.05 -8.75
CA LEU A 417 -8.22 11.22 -7.31
C LEU A 417 -7.94 9.90 -6.60
N ILE A 418 -6.91 9.87 -5.75
CA ILE A 418 -6.62 8.77 -4.84
C ILE A 418 -6.95 9.23 -3.42
N MET A 419 -7.61 8.36 -2.65
CA MET A 419 -8.06 8.67 -1.29
C MET A 419 -7.08 8.16 -0.25
N ALA A 420 -6.37 9.08 0.43
CA ALA A 420 -5.48 8.80 1.55
C ALA A 420 -5.73 9.74 2.76
N PRO A 421 -6.99 9.99 3.18
CA PRO A 421 -7.27 10.95 4.25
C PRO A 421 -6.67 10.49 5.58
N GLY A 422 -5.92 11.38 6.23
CA GLY A 422 -5.09 11.04 7.40
C GLY A 422 -5.88 10.45 8.57
N GLU A 423 -7.13 10.87 8.80
CA GLU A 423 -7.98 10.30 9.86
C GLU A 423 -8.29 8.81 9.71
N HIS A 424 -8.07 8.26 8.52
CA HIS A 424 -8.35 6.86 8.21
C HIS A 424 -7.13 6.09 7.71
N ALA A 425 -6.26 6.75 6.93
CA ALA A 425 -5.28 6.10 6.08
C ALA A 425 -3.82 6.32 6.51
N TYR A 426 -3.55 7.23 7.48
CA TYR A 426 -2.20 7.46 8.00
C TYR A 426 -1.84 6.37 9.03
N LEU A 427 -1.08 5.41 8.58
CA LEU A 427 -0.70 4.24 9.36
C LEU A 427 0.52 4.50 10.28
N ASP A 428 1.15 5.65 10.15
CA ASP A 428 2.17 6.15 11.07
C ASP A 428 1.57 6.78 12.35
N TYR A 429 0.28 7.16 12.31
CA TYR A 429 -0.40 7.70 13.49
C TYR A 429 -0.55 6.66 14.59
N PRO A 430 -0.48 7.06 15.88
CA PRO A 430 -0.74 6.19 17.01
C PRO A 430 -2.08 5.45 16.86
N GLN A 431 -2.10 4.17 17.22
CA GLN A 431 -3.29 3.31 17.06
C GLN A 431 -4.24 3.41 18.26
N TYR A 432 -3.75 3.87 19.41
CA TYR A 432 -4.50 4.08 20.64
C TYR A 432 -3.75 5.01 21.60
N ARG A 433 -4.42 5.49 22.66
CA ARG A 433 -3.83 6.46 23.61
C ARG A 433 -2.60 5.97 24.37
N GLY A 434 -2.39 4.67 24.45
CA GLY A 434 -1.23 4.07 25.13
C GLY A 434 -0.12 3.66 24.17
N ASP A 435 -0.17 4.08 22.93
CA ASP A 435 0.94 3.88 22.00
C ASP A 435 2.16 4.70 22.43
N LEU A 436 3.35 4.27 22.03
CA LEU A 436 4.60 4.84 22.56
C LEU A 436 4.73 6.33 22.21
N PRO A 437 5.20 7.18 23.16
CA PRO A 437 5.27 8.63 22.96
C PRO A 437 6.16 9.07 21.79
N GLU A 438 7.19 8.28 21.45
CA GLU A 438 8.07 8.55 20.32
C GLU A 438 7.36 8.53 18.96
N PHE A 439 6.14 7.98 18.89
CA PHE A 439 5.33 7.96 17.70
C PHE A 439 4.32 9.11 17.62
N ASN A 440 4.36 10.01 18.59
CA ASN A 440 3.55 11.22 18.62
C ASN A 440 4.46 12.44 18.83
N ASN A 441 5.43 12.60 17.94
CA ASN A 441 6.46 13.63 18.08
C ASN A 441 5.96 15.06 17.80
N TRP A 442 4.86 15.22 17.05
CA TRP A 442 4.25 16.52 16.75
C TRP A 442 2.78 16.65 17.18
N GLY A 443 2.29 15.70 17.99
CA GLY A 443 0.89 15.72 18.45
C GLY A 443 -0.07 15.01 17.46
N MET A 444 0.40 13.98 16.80
CA MET A 444 -0.37 13.17 15.83
C MET A 444 -1.72 12.75 16.40
N PRO A 445 -2.82 12.80 15.63
CA PRO A 445 -4.09 12.24 16.03
C PRO A 445 -4.00 10.71 16.14
N ILE A 446 -4.95 10.12 16.87
CA ILE A 446 -5.05 8.67 16.99
C ILE A 446 -5.92 8.16 15.85
N THR A 447 -5.41 7.17 15.09
CA THR A 447 -6.19 6.45 14.06
C THR A 447 -6.36 5.00 14.47
N THR A 448 -7.53 4.67 15.02
CA THR A 448 -7.87 3.32 15.46
C THR A 448 -8.17 2.39 14.29
N LEU A 449 -8.14 1.07 14.53
CA LEU A 449 -8.53 0.09 13.52
C LEU A 449 -9.96 0.33 12.98
N GLU A 450 -10.89 0.71 13.86
CA GLU A 450 -12.25 1.02 13.45
C GLU A 450 -12.33 2.26 12.56
N GLN A 451 -11.53 3.29 12.86
CA GLN A 451 -11.46 4.48 12.00
C GLN A 451 -10.93 4.13 10.61
N SER A 452 -9.87 3.31 10.52
CA SER A 452 -9.38 2.82 9.21
C SER A 452 -10.44 1.98 8.50
N TYR A 453 -11.20 1.15 9.21
CA TYR A 453 -12.29 0.37 8.61
C TYR A 453 -13.45 1.23 8.09
N ARG A 454 -13.71 2.36 8.70
CA ARG A 454 -14.75 3.31 8.27
C ARG A 454 -14.39 4.11 7.01
N LEU A 455 -13.18 3.99 6.51
CA LEU A 455 -12.80 4.60 5.24
C LEU A 455 -13.74 4.10 4.12
N ASP A 456 -14.46 5.02 3.49
CA ASP A 456 -15.14 4.82 2.21
C ASP A 456 -14.43 5.65 1.14
N PRO A 457 -13.65 5.03 0.25
CA PRO A 457 -12.99 5.78 -0.83
C PRO A 457 -13.98 6.51 -1.73
N GLY A 458 -15.20 5.97 -1.89
CA GLY A 458 -16.28 6.62 -2.63
C GLY A 458 -16.91 7.81 -1.93
N TYR A 459 -16.55 8.07 -0.66
CA TYR A 459 -17.00 9.21 0.16
C TYR A 459 -18.53 9.38 0.19
N ALA A 460 -19.27 8.26 0.15
CA ALA A 460 -20.74 8.23 0.05
C ALA A 460 -21.33 9.04 -1.12
N LEU A 461 -20.54 9.34 -2.13
CA LEU A 461 -21.00 10.01 -3.35
C LEU A 461 -21.87 9.06 -4.21
N PRO A 462 -22.79 9.59 -5.02
CA PRO A 462 -23.45 8.81 -6.06
C PRO A 462 -22.43 8.14 -7.01
N ALA A 463 -22.76 6.96 -7.55
CA ALA A 463 -21.83 6.18 -8.36
C ALA A 463 -21.25 6.97 -9.55
N GLU A 464 -22.07 7.77 -10.21
CA GLU A 464 -21.69 8.65 -11.33
C GLU A 464 -20.68 9.74 -10.90
N GLU A 465 -20.70 10.14 -9.64
CA GLU A 465 -19.77 11.12 -9.09
C GLU A 465 -18.47 10.49 -8.57
N GLN A 466 -18.44 9.15 -8.40
CA GLN A 466 -17.24 8.44 -8.00
C GLN A 466 -16.27 8.13 -9.15
N ALA A 467 -16.67 8.35 -10.40
CA ALA A 467 -15.90 7.90 -11.57
C ALA A 467 -14.46 8.46 -11.66
N HIS A 468 -14.17 9.62 -11.04
CA HIS A 468 -12.83 10.19 -10.98
C HIS A 468 -11.97 9.60 -9.85
N ILE A 469 -12.56 8.86 -8.90
CA ILE A 469 -11.83 8.26 -7.78
C ILE A 469 -11.21 6.94 -8.24
N GLN A 470 -9.87 6.88 -8.22
CA GLN A 470 -9.10 5.71 -8.67
C GLN A 470 -9.02 4.62 -7.59
N GLY A 471 -9.04 5.01 -6.32
CA GLY A 471 -8.95 4.08 -5.22
C GLY A 471 -8.42 4.67 -3.92
N VAL A 472 -7.64 3.87 -3.19
CA VAL A 472 -7.23 4.15 -1.83
C VAL A 472 -5.73 3.91 -1.63
N MET A 473 -5.13 4.70 -0.74
CA MET A 473 -3.75 4.51 -0.30
C MET A 473 -3.64 4.66 1.21
N GLY A 474 -2.94 3.74 1.87
CA GLY A 474 -2.45 3.91 3.23
C GLY A 474 -1.03 4.48 3.22
N THR A 475 -0.71 5.40 4.12
CA THR A 475 0.62 6.00 4.20
C THR A 475 1.37 5.57 5.45
N LEU A 476 2.67 5.33 5.33
CA LEU A 476 3.58 4.99 6.43
C LEU A 476 4.76 5.95 6.41
N TRP A 477 4.55 7.17 6.93
CA TRP A 477 5.61 8.13 7.14
C TRP A 477 6.56 7.62 8.23
N ALA A 478 7.86 7.71 7.99
CA ALA A 478 8.83 6.96 8.78
C ALA A 478 9.67 7.80 9.74
N GLU A 479 9.28 9.03 10.10
CA GLU A 479 10.04 9.87 11.05
C GLU A 479 10.28 9.15 12.37
N ALA A 480 9.35 8.34 12.83
CA ALA A 480 9.43 7.56 14.05
C ALA A 480 9.40 6.03 13.81
N ILE A 481 9.51 5.57 12.56
CA ILE A 481 9.46 4.15 12.18
C ILE A 481 10.83 3.73 11.63
N ARG A 482 11.64 3.07 12.47
CA ARG A 482 13.07 2.85 12.20
C ARG A 482 13.41 1.51 11.58
N ASP A 483 12.51 0.54 11.60
CA ASP A 483 12.78 -0.82 11.13
C ASP A 483 11.51 -1.53 10.68
N ILE A 484 11.70 -2.65 9.99
CA ILE A 484 10.60 -3.43 9.41
C ILE A 484 9.61 -3.96 10.45
N ASN A 485 10.05 -4.28 11.66
CA ASN A 485 9.15 -4.74 12.72
C ASN A 485 8.19 -3.64 13.12
N ARG A 486 8.69 -2.40 13.18
CA ARG A 486 7.85 -1.24 13.46
C ARG A 486 6.95 -0.89 12.27
N VAL A 487 7.45 -0.96 11.04
CA VAL A 487 6.65 -0.82 9.81
C VAL A 487 5.45 -1.75 9.85
N THR A 488 5.67 -3.05 10.03
CA THR A 488 4.60 -4.05 10.01
C THR A 488 3.66 -3.92 11.20
N TYR A 489 4.18 -3.59 12.39
CA TYR A 489 3.36 -3.32 13.59
C TYR A 489 2.41 -2.12 13.38
N MET A 490 2.90 -1.05 12.78
CA MET A 490 2.09 0.14 12.51
C MET A 490 1.10 -0.08 11.36
N ALA A 491 1.51 -0.82 10.32
CA ALA A 491 0.67 -1.14 9.19
C ALA A 491 -0.50 -2.06 9.57
N PHE A 492 -0.23 -3.15 10.30
CA PHE A 492 -1.23 -4.20 10.52
C PHE A 492 -1.77 -4.18 11.96
N PRO A 493 -3.12 -4.33 12.12
CA PRO A 493 -4.10 -4.77 11.12
C PRO A 493 -4.79 -3.64 10.32
N ARG A 494 -4.44 -2.35 10.47
CA ARG A 494 -5.14 -1.24 9.81
C ARG A 494 -5.08 -1.34 8.27
N SER A 495 -3.97 -1.80 7.71
CA SER A 495 -3.87 -2.08 6.27
C SER A 495 -4.90 -3.10 5.78
N MET A 496 -5.26 -4.10 6.60
CA MET A 496 -6.33 -5.05 6.26
C MET A 496 -7.67 -4.33 6.07
N ALA A 497 -7.95 -3.32 6.89
CA ALA A 497 -9.15 -2.49 6.79
C ALA A 497 -9.14 -1.63 5.50
N ILE A 498 -8.01 -1.04 5.17
CA ILE A 498 -7.81 -0.25 3.94
C ILE A 498 -7.92 -1.15 2.70
N ALA A 499 -7.35 -2.37 2.74
CA ALA A 499 -7.48 -3.35 1.68
C ALA A 499 -8.96 -3.67 1.39
N GLU A 500 -9.75 -3.92 2.43
CA GLU A 500 -11.18 -4.18 2.29
C GLU A 500 -11.96 -2.93 1.81
N ALA A 501 -11.52 -1.73 2.17
CA ALA A 501 -12.10 -0.49 1.65
C ALA A 501 -11.90 -0.32 0.14
N GLY A 502 -10.74 -0.69 -0.37
CA GLY A 502 -10.43 -0.62 -1.80
C GLY A 502 -10.99 -1.77 -2.63
N TRP A 503 -11.16 -2.95 -2.02
CA TRP A 503 -11.57 -4.17 -2.71
C TRP A 503 -13.07 -4.42 -2.68
N SER A 504 -13.68 -4.43 -1.46
CA SER A 504 -15.04 -4.90 -1.25
C SER A 504 -16.07 -3.80 -1.48
N ASN A 505 -17.20 -4.16 -2.11
CA ASN A 505 -18.35 -3.28 -2.21
C ASN A 505 -18.91 -2.96 -0.81
N MET A 506 -19.53 -1.80 -0.66
CA MET A 506 -20.02 -1.33 0.64
C MET A 506 -21.03 -2.30 1.27
N GLU A 507 -21.87 -2.96 0.47
CA GLU A 507 -22.88 -3.93 0.92
C GLU A 507 -22.25 -5.20 1.51
N GLN A 508 -21.01 -5.50 1.16
CA GLN A 508 -20.27 -6.67 1.67
C GLN A 508 -19.47 -6.36 2.92
N ARG A 509 -19.29 -5.08 3.26
CA ARG A 509 -18.49 -4.66 4.41
C ARG A 509 -19.30 -4.67 5.69
N SER A 510 -18.80 -5.35 6.72
CA SER A 510 -19.39 -5.42 8.05
C SER A 510 -18.28 -5.36 9.10
N TRP A 511 -18.31 -4.34 9.96
CA TRP A 511 -17.35 -4.20 11.06
C TRP A 511 -17.35 -5.42 11.99
N ASP A 512 -18.52 -5.95 12.33
CA ASP A 512 -18.64 -7.11 13.21
C ASP A 512 -18.05 -8.38 12.60
N SER A 513 -18.24 -8.59 11.30
CA SER A 513 -17.61 -9.66 10.56
C SER A 513 -16.08 -9.43 10.45
N PHE A 514 -15.66 -8.22 10.10
CA PHE A 514 -14.24 -7.89 9.95
C PHE A 514 -13.45 -8.12 11.24
N LYS A 515 -13.97 -7.70 12.41
CA LYS A 515 -13.35 -7.94 13.71
C LYS A 515 -13.03 -9.42 13.97
N GLN A 516 -13.85 -10.33 13.48
CA GLN A 516 -13.63 -11.76 13.65
C GLN A 516 -12.59 -12.29 12.66
N ARG A 517 -12.61 -11.79 11.42
CA ARG A 517 -11.73 -12.26 10.32
C ARG A 517 -10.26 -11.83 10.45
N ILE A 518 -9.97 -10.79 11.22
CA ILE A 518 -8.58 -10.34 11.42
C ILE A 518 -7.75 -11.29 12.28
N TYR A 519 -8.34 -11.96 13.28
CA TYR A 519 -7.57 -12.77 14.23
C TYR A 519 -6.85 -13.98 13.60
N PRO A 520 -7.49 -14.78 12.73
CA PRO A 520 -6.77 -15.82 12.00
C PRO A 520 -5.58 -15.28 11.23
N ASN A 521 -5.74 -14.13 10.56
CA ASN A 521 -4.68 -13.49 9.79
C ASN A 521 -3.54 -12.97 10.69
N ILE A 522 -3.85 -12.30 11.80
CA ILE A 522 -2.86 -11.86 12.81
C ILE A 522 -2.08 -13.07 13.33
N THR A 523 -2.78 -14.16 13.66
CA THR A 523 -2.12 -15.38 14.18
C THR A 523 -1.15 -15.95 13.17
N GLU A 524 -1.52 -16.01 11.89
CA GLU A 524 -0.64 -16.50 10.84
C GLU A 524 0.57 -15.57 10.61
N MET A 525 0.37 -14.26 10.61
CA MET A 525 1.46 -13.29 10.52
C MET A 525 2.45 -13.46 11.67
N MET A 526 1.96 -13.64 12.90
CA MET A 526 2.81 -13.89 14.07
C MET A 526 3.58 -15.22 13.97
N LYS A 527 2.97 -16.30 13.44
CA LYS A 527 3.65 -17.56 13.15
C LYS A 527 4.76 -17.40 12.11
N ASP A 528 4.55 -16.53 11.14
CA ASP A 528 5.54 -16.19 10.12
C ASP A 528 6.64 -15.23 10.64
N GLY A 529 6.61 -14.87 11.93
CA GLY A 529 7.58 -13.98 12.56
C GLY A 529 7.36 -12.49 12.27
N ILE A 530 6.20 -12.12 11.71
CA ILE A 530 5.86 -10.73 11.40
C ILE A 530 5.37 -10.03 12.67
N SER A 531 5.95 -8.87 12.96
CA SER A 531 5.46 -7.99 14.03
C SER A 531 4.13 -7.38 13.62
N VAL A 532 3.08 -7.66 14.39
CA VAL A 532 1.73 -7.18 14.12
C VAL A 532 1.04 -6.77 15.42
N ARG A 533 0.30 -5.67 15.39
CA ARG A 533 -0.45 -5.24 16.56
C ARG A 533 -1.69 -6.12 16.77
N VAL A 534 -1.89 -6.59 18.01
CA VAL A 534 -3.12 -7.25 18.42
C VAL A 534 -4.08 -6.18 18.96
N PRO A 535 -5.23 -5.94 18.31
CA PRO A 535 -6.16 -4.87 18.70
C PRO A 535 -7.03 -5.31 19.89
N PHE A 536 -6.47 -5.25 21.09
CA PHE A 536 -7.15 -5.69 22.33
C PHE A 536 -8.40 -4.87 22.68
N GLU A 537 -8.53 -3.65 22.14
CA GLU A 537 -9.68 -2.76 22.37
C GLU A 537 -10.97 -3.24 21.73
N ILE A 538 -10.89 -4.14 20.75
CA ILE A 538 -12.06 -4.73 20.08
C ILE A 538 -12.40 -6.14 20.58
N VAL A 539 -11.60 -6.67 21.52
CA VAL A 539 -11.92 -7.94 22.18
C VAL A 539 -13.08 -7.70 23.13
N GLU A 540 -14.22 -8.34 22.88
CA GLU A 540 -15.34 -8.30 23.82
C GLU A 540 -14.91 -8.93 25.15
N ARG A 541 -14.92 -8.15 26.23
CA ARG A 541 -14.78 -8.71 27.58
C ARG A 541 -16.05 -9.52 27.87
N LYS A 542 -15.94 -10.85 27.79
CA LYS A 542 -16.99 -11.75 28.25
C LYS A 542 -17.12 -11.69 29.74
#